data_cc45329853569f7c11ba41301c34bed1
#
_entry.id   cc45329853569f7c11ba41301c34bed1
#
_cell.length_a   1.000
_cell.length_b   1.000
_cell.length_c   1.000
_cell.angle_alpha   90.00
_cell.angle_beta   90.00
_cell.angle_gamma   90.00
#
_symmetry.space_group_name_H-M   'P 1'
#
loop_
_entity.id
_entity.type
_entity.pdbx_description
1 polymer ?
#
loop_
_entity_poly.entity_id
_entity_poly.type
_entity_poly.pdbx_seq_one_letter_code
_entity_poly.pdbx_strand_id
1 'polypeptide(L)'
;MQFGAKASTHFLITAFCTFNPAGTAIGLQALKYELMAAGSKDLEFHATENSKGTRKRVIDRINELDRCRVHTIWVDKRMTHPTYQSPPQLLGLFAGAMGKWINAVWGDSEVSDVILIFDSVLTGKERSAFEKRIKPLLKGLQLKFRVLFHPVKQDLNGQIADYFSWSWFQKMERGKGQYVQALSQRHNWDQFNMFSAGKTYYWSGPVRK
;
A
#
# COMPACT_ATOMS: atom_id res chain seq x y z
N MET A 1 -5.79 -12.39 1.69
CA MET A 1 -5.88 -12.24 3.16
C MET A 1 -6.33 -13.56 3.78
N GLN A 2 -5.43 -14.35 4.32
CA GLN A 2 -5.75 -15.69 4.82
C GLN A 2 -5.21 -15.86 6.24
N PHE A 3 -5.92 -16.63 7.07
CA PHE A 3 -5.50 -17.10 8.38
C PHE A 3 -5.35 -18.63 8.26
N GLY A 4 -4.14 -19.14 8.14
CA GLY A 4 -3.86 -20.57 7.97
C GLY A 4 -2.38 -20.88 7.99
N ALA A 5 -2.03 -22.15 7.93
CA ALA A 5 -0.66 -22.64 8.10
C ALA A 5 0.37 -22.03 7.13
N LYS A 6 -0.06 -21.58 5.95
CA LYS A 6 0.81 -20.98 4.91
C LYS A 6 0.62 -19.46 4.78
N ALA A 7 -0.20 -18.85 5.63
CA ALA A 7 -0.45 -17.41 5.56
C ALA A 7 0.74 -16.61 6.09
N SER A 8 0.91 -15.36 5.62
CA SER A 8 1.85 -14.42 6.25
C SER A 8 1.40 -14.06 7.67
N THR A 9 2.33 -13.68 8.54
CA THR A 9 2.01 -13.18 9.89
C THR A 9 1.38 -11.79 9.82
N HIS A 10 1.82 -10.97 8.89
CA HIS A 10 1.35 -9.59 8.76
C HIS A 10 0.42 -9.39 7.56
N PHE A 11 -0.44 -8.40 7.69
CA PHE A 11 -1.21 -7.84 6.58
C PHE A 11 -1.04 -6.33 6.57
N LEU A 12 -0.94 -5.74 5.39
CA LEU A 12 -0.71 -4.31 5.23
C LEU A 12 -1.37 -3.76 3.97
N ILE A 13 -1.66 -2.46 3.99
CA ILE A 13 -2.09 -1.66 2.84
C ILE A 13 -1.22 -0.41 2.83
N THR A 14 -0.71 -0.06 1.66
CA THR A 14 0.08 1.16 1.47
C THR A 14 -0.63 2.11 0.52
N ALA A 15 -0.73 3.37 0.91
CA ALA A 15 -1.16 4.48 0.07
C ALA A 15 0.06 5.27 -0.40
N PHE A 16 0.14 5.54 -1.69
CA PHE A 16 1.03 6.50 -2.30
C PHE A 16 0.21 7.70 -2.76
N CYS A 17 0.57 8.90 -2.30
CA CYS A 17 -0.14 10.13 -2.58
C CYS A 17 0.75 11.12 -3.33
N THR A 18 0.24 11.69 -4.40
CA THR A 18 0.92 12.68 -5.22
C THR A 18 -0.05 13.75 -5.72
N PHE A 19 0.41 14.99 -5.86
CA PHE A 19 -0.31 16.08 -6.52
C PHE A 19 -0.07 16.11 -8.05
N ASN A 20 0.92 15.35 -8.54
CA ASN A 20 1.26 15.29 -9.94
C ASN A 20 1.40 13.83 -10.40
N PRO A 21 0.27 13.12 -10.59
CA PRO A 21 0.32 11.70 -10.93
C PRO A 21 0.98 11.41 -12.29
N ALA A 22 0.90 12.34 -13.24
CA ALA A 22 1.61 12.20 -14.52
C ALA A 22 3.13 12.35 -14.33
N GLY A 23 3.57 13.36 -13.56
CA GLY A 23 4.98 13.60 -13.29
C GLY A 23 5.63 12.46 -12.53
N THR A 24 4.95 11.89 -11.53
CA THR A 24 5.48 10.73 -10.78
C THR A 24 5.57 9.46 -11.65
N ALA A 25 4.65 9.28 -12.60
CA ALA A 25 4.65 8.13 -13.50
C ALA A 25 5.75 8.20 -14.58
N ILE A 26 6.12 9.41 -15.02
CA ILE A 26 6.98 9.61 -16.21
C ILE A 26 8.38 9.01 -16.02
N GLY A 27 8.95 9.08 -14.81
CA GLY A 27 10.26 8.52 -14.51
C GLY A 27 10.28 6.98 -14.59
N LEU A 28 9.21 6.34 -14.13
CA LEU A 28 9.06 4.89 -14.26
C LEU A 28 8.76 4.48 -15.70
N GLN A 29 7.99 5.29 -16.43
CA GLN A 29 7.74 5.05 -17.84
C GLN A 29 9.04 5.09 -18.66
N ALA A 30 9.90 6.08 -18.42
CA ALA A 30 11.21 6.17 -19.04
C ALA A 30 12.07 4.94 -18.71
N LEU A 31 12.16 4.57 -17.42
CA LEU A 31 12.89 3.39 -16.98
C LEU A 31 12.39 2.11 -17.65
N LYS A 32 11.08 1.98 -17.87
CA LYS A 32 10.50 0.83 -18.57
C LYS A 32 11.09 0.69 -19.99
N TYR A 33 11.14 1.77 -20.74
CA TYR A 33 11.72 1.74 -22.09
C TYR A 33 13.23 1.54 -22.09
N GLU A 34 13.96 2.11 -21.13
CA GLU A 34 15.40 1.84 -20.96
C GLU A 34 15.68 0.36 -20.72
N LEU A 35 14.88 -0.28 -19.87
CA LEU A 35 14.99 -1.71 -19.57
C LEU A 35 14.64 -2.57 -20.79
N MET A 36 13.60 -2.23 -21.53
CA MET A 36 13.23 -2.92 -22.76
C MET A 36 14.34 -2.83 -23.81
N ALA A 37 14.92 -1.65 -23.99
CA ALA A 37 16.06 -1.44 -24.91
C ALA A 37 17.29 -2.25 -24.49
N ALA A 38 17.47 -2.50 -23.19
CA ALA A 38 18.50 -3.38 -22.65
C ALA A 38 18.14 -4.88 -22.67
N GLY A 39 17.03 -5.27 -23.30
CA GLY A 39 16.60 -6.66 -23.45
C GLY A 39 15.86 -7.23 -22.23
N SER A 40 15.45 -6.39 -21.28
CA SER A 40 14.61 -6.84 -20.16
C SER A 40 13.22 -7.23 -20.64
N LYS A 41 12.67 -8.27 -20.02
CA LYS A 41 11.27 -8.67 -20.19
C LYS A 41 10.36 -8.14 -19.11
N ASP A 42 10.88 -7.36 -18.15
CA ASP A 42 10.13 -6.76 -17.06
C ASP A 42 9.32 -5.57 -17.60
N LEU A 43 8.10 -5.83 -18.07
CA LEU A 43 7.19 -4.80 -18.59
C LEU A 43 6.39 -4.10 -17.49
N GLU A 44 6.31 -4.70 -16.32
CA GLU A 44 5.59 -4.22 -15.15
C GLU A 44 6.52 -4.18 -13.95
N PHE A 45 6.43 -3.11 -13.15
CA PHE A 45 7.22 -3.02 -11.94
C PHE A 45 6.47 -3.64 -10.77
N HIS A 46 6.62 -4.93 -10.61
CA HIS A 46 6.11 -5.68 -9.47
C HIS A 46 7.28 -6.16 -8.61
N ALA A 47 7.40 -5.59 -7.39
CA ALA A 47 8.59 -5.79 -6.56
C ALA A 47 8.89 -7.26 -6.23
N THR A 48 7.88 -8.11 -6.14
CA THR A 48 8.05 -9.56 -5.91
C THR A 48 8.64 -10.27 -7.13
N GLU A 49 8.23 -9.89 -8.34
CA GLU A 49 8.57 -10.57 -9.60
C GLU A 49 9.86 -10.04 -10.22
N ASN A 50 10.15 -8.75 -10.03
CA ASN A 50 11.31 -8.13 -10.65
C ASN A 50 12.65 -8.67 -10.14
N SER A 51 13.68 -8.64 -10.98
CA SER A 51 15.04 -8.97 -10.64
C SER A 51 15.62 -8.03 -9.57
N LYS A 52 16.72 -8.41 -8.91
CA LYS A 52 17.41 -7.50 -7.96
C LYS A 52 17.87 -6.21 -8.64
N GLY A 53 18.37 -6.31 -9.89
CA GLY A 53 18.82 -5.17 -10.68
C GLY A 53 17.68 -4.23 -11.02
N THR A 54 16.56 -4.76 -11.52
CA THR A 54 15.35 -3.98 -11.81
C THR A 54 14.82 -3.31 -10.55
N ARG A 55 14.72 -4.04 -9.42
CA ARG A 55 14.28 -3.46 -8.15
C ARG A 55 15.14 -2.29 -7.72
N LYS A 56 16.47 -2.41 -7.82
CA LYS A 56 17.37 -1.31 -7.48
C LYS A 56 17.08 -0.07 -8.33
N ARG A 57 16.98 -0.23 -9.65
CA ARG A 57 16.71 0.89 -10.57
C ARG A 57 15.35 1.54 -10.32
N VAL A 58 14.32 0.74 -10.01
CA VAL A 58 13.00 1.29 -9.66
C VAL A 58 13.05 2.07 -8.34
N ILE A 59 13.73 1.55 -7.32
CA ILE A 59 13.93 2.27 -6.05
C ILE A 59 14.70 3.57 -6.27
N ASP A 60 15.75 3.55 -7.09
CA ASP A 60 16.51 4.76 -7.45
C ASP A 60 15.57 5.80 -8.10
N ARG A 61 14.71 5.40 -9.03
CA ARG A 61 13.71 6.30 -9.67
C ARG A 61 12.65 6.80 -8.70
N ILE A 62 12.16 5.95 -7.80
CA ILE A 62 11.23 6.38 -6.75
C ILE A 62 11.87 7.45 -5.86
N ASN A 63 13.15 7.30 -5.52
CA ASN A 63 13.87 8.26 -4.69
C ASN A 63 14.13 9.62 -5.37
N GLU A 64 13.93 9.73 -6.67
CA GLU A 64 13.98 11.00 -7.42
C GLU A 64 12.65 11.77 -7.35
N LEU A 65 11.58 11.16 -6.85
CA LEU A 65 10.25 11.77 -6.79
C LEU A 65 10.16 12.82 -5.69
N ASP A 66 9.62 13.97 -6.04
CA ASP A 66 9.35 15.05 -5.11
C ASP A 66 7.87 15.12 -4.72
N ARG A 67 7.60 15.77 -3.58
CA ARG A 67 6.25 16.12 -3.11
C ARG A 67 5.25 14.96 -3.10
N CYS A 68 5.72 13.77 -2.74
CA CYS A 68 4.85 12.63 -2.49
C CYS A 68 4.80 12.29 -0.99
N ARG A 69 3.71 11.65 -0.57
CA ARG A 69 3.53 11.07 0.76
C ARG A 69 3.19 9.61 0.64
N VAL A 70 3.70 8.84 1.58
CA VAL A 70 3.42 7.40 1.65
C VAL A 70 2.91 7.07 3.04
N HIS A 71 1.87 6.26 3.10
CA HIS A 71 1.33 5.78 4.35
C HIS A 71 1.10 4.28 4.30
N THR A 72 1.70 3.54 5.23
CA THR A 72 1.49 2.10 5.36
C THR A 72 0.76 1.80 6.67
N ILE A 73 -0.44 1.25 6.56
CA ILE A 73 -1.18 0.68 7.68
C ILE A 73 -0.91 -0.82 7.69
N TRP A 74 -0.57 -1.37 8.85
CA TRP A 74 -0.28 -2.78 8.99
C TRP A 74 -0.78 -3.37 10.31
N VAL A 75 -0.91 -4.68 10.35
CA VAL A 75 -1.28 -5.44 11.53
C VAL A 75 -0.45 -6.71 11.65
N ASP A 76 -0.11 -7.07 12.86
CA ASP A 76 0.21 -8.46 13.20
C ASP A 76 -1.12 -9.24 13.29
N LYS A 77 -1.37 -10.12 12.33
CA LYS A 77 -2.61 -10.88 12.25
C LYS A 77 -2.86 -11.77 13.46
N ARG A 78 -1.83 -12.13 14.21
CA ARG A 78 -1.97 -12.90 15.45
C ARG A 78 -2.80 -12.15 16.48
N MET A 79 -2.76 -10.82 16.47
CA MET A 79 -3.55 -9.94 17.36
C MET A 79 -4.97 -9.67 16.86
N THR A 80 -5.34 -10.21 15.70
CA THR A 80 -6.67 -9.99 15.13
C THR A 80 -7.71 -10.82 15.85
N HIS A 81 -8.65 -10.15 16.53
CA HIS A 81 -9.78 -10.82 17.18
C HIS A 81 -10.58 -11.68 16.18
N PRO A 82 -11.08 -12.86 16.56
CA PRO A 82 -11.80 -13.78 15.65
C PRO A 82 -12.89 -13.14 14.79
N THR A 83 -13.63 -12.19 15.35
CA THR A 83 -14.66 -11.41 14.63
C THR A 83 -14.12 -10.70 13.38
N TYR A 84 -12.85 -10.33 13.36
CA TYR A 84 -12.20 -9.60 12.25
C TYR A 84 -11.32 -10.49 11.37
N GLN A 85 -11.29 -11.79 11.58
CA GLN A 85 -10.43 -12.69 10.80
C GLN A 85 -10.99 -13.02 9.40
N SER A 86 -12.15 -12.49 9.02
CA SER A 86 -12.63 -12.58 7.64
C SER A 86 -12.13 -11.40 6.80
N PRO A 87 -11.87 -11.60 5.48
CA PRO A 87 -11.40 -10.53 4.61
C PRO A 87 -12.26 -9.26 4.63
N PRO A 88 -13.61 -9.32 4.52
CA PRO A 88 -14.43 -8.12 4.54
C PRO A 88 -14.35 -7.33 5.86
N GLN A 89 -14.26 -8.03 6.99
CA GLN A 89 -14.19 -7.39 8.30
C GLN A 89 -12.84 -6.70 8.51
N LEU A 90 -11.74 -7.40 8.19
CA LEU A 90 -10.40 -6.84 8.30
C LEU A 90 -10.22 -5.65 7.37
N LEU A 91 -10.63 -5.75 6.09
CA LEU A 91 -10.62 -4.63 5.15
C LEU A 91 -11.45 -3.43 5.63
N GLY A 92 -12.58 -3.70 6.29
CA GLY A 92 -13.38 -2.65 6.90
C GLY A 92 -12.62 -1.85 7.97
N LEU A 93 -11.77 -2.52 8.78
CA LEU A 93 -10.90 -1.84 9.75
C LEU A 93 -9.85 -0.97 9.03
N PHE A 94 -9.19 -1.52 8.00
CA PHE A 94 -8.21 -0.78 7.20
C PHE A 94 -8.82 0.42 6.49
N ALA A 95 -10.03 0.27 5.93
CA ALA A 95 -10.78 1.38 5.34
C ALA A 95 -11.04 2.50 6.36
N GLY A 96 -11.43 2.12 7.59
CA GLY A 96 -11.64 3.06 8.69
C GLY A 96 -10.36 3.81 9.07
N ALA A 97 -9.25 3.11 9.21
CA ALA A 97 -7.95 3.72 9.54
C ALA A 97 -7.44 4.62 8.41
N MET A 98 -7.55 4.18 7.15
CA MET A 98 -7.16 4.97 5.98
C MET A 98 -8.00 6.25 5.87
N GLY A 99 -9.31 6.16 6.06
CA GLY A 99 -10.20 7.32 6.02
C GLY A 99 -9.86 8.35 7.11
N LYS A 100 -9.54 7.90 8.33
CA LYS A 100 -9.07 8.78 9.41
C LYS A 100 -7.74 9.46 9.06
N TRP A 101 -6.80 8.72 8.49
CA TRP A 101 -5.51 9.28 8.07
C TRP A 101 -5.70 10.34 6.96
N ILE A 102 -6.50 10.03 5.93
CA ILE A 102 -6.81 10.98 4.86
C ILE A 102 -7.42 12.27 5.47
N ASN A 103 -8.36 12.12 6.39
CA ASN A 103 -8.96 13.25 7.08
C ASN A 103 -7.93 14.07 7.86
N ALA A 104 -7.08 13.42 8.63
CA ALA A 104 -6.06 14.09 9.44
C ALA A 104 -5.01 14.84 8.59
N VAL A 105 -4.68 14.32 7.41
CA VAL A 105 -3.64 14.90 6.55
C VAL A 105 -4.18 15.97 5.60
N TRP A 106 -5.41 15.82 5.13
CA TRP A 106 -5.98 16.62 4.05
C TRP A 106 -7.24 17.41 4.43
N GLY A 107 -7.83 17.15 5.61
CA GLY A 107 -9.09 17.76 6.04
C GLY A 107 -9.06 19.29 6.09
N ASP A 108 -7.93 19.86 6.49
CA ASP A 108 -7.71 21.31 6.60
C ASP A 108 -6.81 21.86 5.50
N SER A 109 -6.63 21.11 4.40
CA SER A 109 -5.75 21.51 3.30
C SER A 109 -6.50 22.28 2.22
N GLU A 110 -5.77 23.01 1.36
CA GLU A 110 -6.31 23.69 0.16
C GLU A 110 -6.66 22.70 -0.97
N VAL A 111 -6.57 21.40 -0.72
CA VAL A 111 -6.94 20.35 -1.68
C VAL A 111 -8.45 20.35 -1.86
N SER A 112 -8.93 20.51 -3.09
CA SER A 112 -10.36 20.51 -3.40
C SER A 112 -10.88 19.14 -3.85
N ASP A 113 -10.03 18.35 -4.50
CA ASP A 113 -10.41 17.08 -5.13
C ASP A 113 -9.42 15.97 -4.75
N VAL A 114 -9.95 14.79 -4.40
CA VAL A 114 -9.15 13.59 -4.11
C VAL A 114 -9.64 12.42 -4.96
N ILE A 115 -8.73 11.76 -5.68
CA ILE A 115 -9.00 10.52 -6.39
C ILE A 115 -8.30 9.39 -5.66
N LEU A 116 -9.09 8.45 -5.12
CA LEU A 116 -8.61 7.25 -4.45
C LEU A 116 -8.68 6.08 -5.41
N ILE A 117 -7.53 5.53 -5.77
CA ILE A 117 -7.44 4.36 -6.66
C ILE A 117 -6.97 3.17 -5.83
N PHE A 118 -7.82 2.16 -5.72
CA PHE A 118 -7.51 0.91 -5.03
C PHE A 118 -7.22 -0.20 -6.04
N ASP A 119 -6.37 -1.14 -5.64
CA ASP A 119 -6.13 -2.33 -6.43
C ASP A 119 -7.42 -3.14 -6.63
N SER A 120 -7.65 -3.59 -7.86
CA SER A 120 -8.84 -4.34 -8.26
C SER A 120 -8.87 -5.80 -7.82
N VAL A 121 -7.89 -6.25 -7.02
CA VAL A 121 -7.87 -7.62 -6.48
C VAL A 121 -9.00 -7.90 -5.48
N LEU A 122 -9.70 -6.87 -5.01
CA LEU A 122 -10.83 -7.04 -4.11
C LEU A 122 -12.02 -7.66 -4.84
N THR A 123 -12.60 -8.71 -4.26
CA THR A 123 -13.88 -9.28 -4.73
C THR A 123 -15.02 -8.28 -4.57
N GLY A 124 -16.14 -8.49 -5.26
CA GLY A 124 -17.29 -7.60 -5.15
C GLY A 124 -17.78 -7.38 -3.71
N LYS A 125 -17.74 -8.42 -2.87
CA LYS A 125 -18.12 -8.35 -1.44
C LYS A 125 -17.09 -7.55 -0.62
N GLU A 126 -15.81 -7.79 -0.85
CA GLU A 126 -14.71 -7.08 -0.16
C GLU A 126 -14.69 -5.60 -0.54
N ARG A 127 -14.88 -5.30 -1.83
CA ARG A 127 -15.01 -3.94 -2.34
C ARG A 127 -16.18 -3.21 -1.67
N SER A 128 -17.36 -3.81 -1.65
CA SER A 128 -18.54 -3.22 -1.01
C SER A 128 -18.33 -2.97 0.49
N ALA A 129 -17.69 -3.89 1.21
CA ALA A 129 -17.37 -3.71 2.63
C ALA A 129 -16.39 -2.57 2.85
N PHE A 130 -15.37 -2.46 2.01
CA PHE A 130 -14.39 -1.38 2.05
C PHE A 130 -15.02 -0.02 1.77
N GLU A 131 -15.81 0.10 0.69
CA GLU A 131 -16.49 1.34 0.32
C GLU A 131 -17.47 1.82 1.39
N LYS A 132 -18.23 0.90 2.00
CA LYS A 132 -19.17 1.23 3.09
C LYS A 132 -18.48 1.85 4.31
N ARG A 133 -17.20 1.55 4.55
CA ARG A 133 -16.44 2.08 5.68
C ARG A 133 -15.73 3.38 5.35
N ILE A 134 -15.14 3.50 4.16
CA ILE A 134 -14.33 4.68 3.81
C ILE A 134 -15.19 5.87 3.39
N LYS A 135 -16.22 5.65 2.57
CA LYS A 135 -17.05 6.75 2.03
C LYS A 135 -17.69 7.65 3.08
N PRO A 136 -18.26 7.15 4.20
CA PRO A 136 -18.81 8.02 5.23
C PRO A 136 -17.76 8.91 5.91
N LEU A 137 -16.53 8.39 6.09
CA LEU A 137 -15.42 9.15 6.67
C LEU A 137 -14.97 10.27 5.75
N LEU A 138 -14.92 10.00 4.44
CA LEU A 138 -14.55 11.00 3.43
C LEU A 138 -15.62 12.04 3.19
N LYS A 139 -16.91 11.71 3.39
CA LYS A 139 -18.01 12.67 3.29
C LYS A 139 -17.97 13.80 4.34
N GLY A 140 -17.32 13.54 5.47
CA GLY A 140 -17.06 14.56 6.49
C GLY A 140 -15.98 15.58 6.10
N LEU A 141 -15.22 15.30 5.04
CA LEU A 141 -14.26 16.25 4.47
C LEU A 141 -14.99 17.21 3.55
N GLN A 142 -14.58 18.48 3.54
CA GLN A 142 -15.03 19.45 2.54
C GLN A 142 -14.38 19.23 1.18
N LEU A 143 -14.03 17.99 0.86
CA LEU A 143 -13.33 17.56 -0.34
C LEU A 143 -14.26 16.79 -1.28
N LYS A 144 -14.19 17.10 -2.55
CA LYS A 144 -14.75 16.20 -3.56
C LYS A 144 -13.84 14.97 -3.69
N PHE A 145 -14.42 13.79 -3.63
CA PHE A 145 -13.63 12.57 -3.78
C PHE A 145 -14.28 11.58 -4.75
N ARG A 146 -13.42 10.80 -5.39
CA ARG A 146 -13.80 9.63 -6.20
C ARG A 146 -13.07 8.40 -5.68
N VAL A 147 -13.76 7.29 -5.65
CA VAL A 147 -13.19 5.98 -5.30
C VAL A 147 -13.25 5.10 -6.53
N LEU A 148 -12.09 4.72 -7.04
CA LEU A 148 -11.91 3.89 -8.23
C LEU A 148 -11.20 2.59 -7.84
N PHE A 149 -11.38 1.55 -8.66
CA PHE A 149 -10.67 0.28 -8.55
C PHE A 149 -10.01 -0.01 -9.89
N HIS A 150 -8.70 -0.20 -9.87
CA HIS A 150 -7.90 -0.41 -11.07
C HIS A 150 -6.76 -1.40 -10.78
N PRO A 151 -6.40 -2.31 -11.71
CA PRO A 151 -5.29 -3.21 -11.49
C PRO A 151 -3.99 -2.44 -11.24
N VAL A 152 -3.36 -2.67 -10.10
CA VAL A 152 -2.10 -1.99 -9.71
C VAL A 152 -1.01 -2.17 -10.75
N LYS A 153 -0.95 -3.32 -11.40
CA LYS A 153 0.02 -3.63 -12.46
C LYS A 153 -0.12 -2.74 -13.70
N GLN A 154 -1.28 -2.11 -13.92
CA GLN A 154 -1.55 -1.24 -15.06
C GLN A 154 -1.37 0.25 -14.73
N ASP A 155 -1.13 0.59 -13.46
CA ASP A 155 -0.92 1.96 -12.99
C ASP A 155 0.48 2.13 -12.41
N LEU A 156 1.30 2.99 -13.02
CA LEU A 156 2.66 3.23 -12.56
C LEU A 156 2.72 3.80 -11.14
N ASN A 157 1.78 4.63 -10.73
CA ASN A 157 1.70 5.11 -9.35
C ASN A 157 1.28 4.00 -8.39
N GLY A 158 0.41 3.08 -8.83
CA GLY A 158 0.09 1.86 -8.11
C GLY A 158 1.31 0.95 -7.94
N GLN A 159 2.16 0.84 -8.97
CA GLN A 159 3.43 0.10 -8.89
C GLN A 159 4.41 0.74 -7.90
N ILE A 160 4.43 2.07 -7.76
CA ILE A 160 5.20 2.74 -6.70
C ILE A 160 4.68 2.30 -5.31
N ALA A 161 3.37 2.33 -5.10
CA ALA A 161 2.77 1.87 -3.84
C ALA A 161 3.11 0.41 -3.53
N ASP A 162 3.15 -0.48 -4.55
CA ASP A 162 3.56 -1.88 -4.42
C ASP A 162 5.00 -2.00 -3.89
N TYR A 163 5.93 -1.18 -4.39
CA TYR A 163 7.33 -1.19 -3.92
C TYR A 163 7.45 -0.81 -2.44
N PHE A 164 6.74 0.19 -1.97
CA PHE A 164 6.69 0.54 -0.55
C PHE A 164 6.05 -0.57 0.29
N SER A 165 4.92 -1.10 -0.17
CA SER A 165 4.21 -2.22 0.45
C SER A 165 5.10 -3.44 0.60
N TRP A 166 5.74 -3.86 -0.50
CA TRP A 166 6.67 -4.98 -0.53
C TRP A 166 7.88 -4.76 0.39
N SER A 167 8.44 -3.57 0.39
CA SER A 167 9.61 -3.24 1.23
C SER A 167 9.27 -3.38 2.72
N TRP A 168 8.11 -2.89 3.14
CA TRP A 168 7.62 -3.04 4.51
C TRP A 168 7.36 -4.51 4.85
N PHE A 169 6.72 -5.24 3.94
CA PHE A 169 6.49 -6.68 4.09
C PHE A 169 7.79 -7.48 4.23
N GLN A 170 8.84 -7.18 3.44
CA GLN A 170 10.16 -7.80 3.56
C GLN A 170 10.79 -7.55 4.94
N LYS A 171 10.65 -6.35 5.49
CA LYS A 171 11.11 -6.04 6.84
C LYS A 171 10.37 -6.87 7.88
N MET A 172 9.04 -6.90 7.82
CA MET A 172 8.21 -7.55 8.85
C MET A 172 8.27 -9.08 8.79
N GLU A 173 8.23 -9.68 7.62
CA GLU A 173 8.19 -11.15 7.48
C GLU A 173 9.56 -11.80 7.38
N ARG A 174 10.58 -11.07 6.91
CA ARG A 174 11.89 -11.62 6.58
C ARG A 174 13.08 -10.90 7.25
N GLY A 175 12.81 -9.88 8.07
CA GLY A 175 13.86 -9.09 8.71
C GLY A 175 14.72 -8.25 7.74
N LYS A 176 14.31 -8.12 6.46
CA LYS A 176 15.08 -7.42 5.43
C LYS A 176 14.74 -5.93 5.41
N GLY A 177 15.34 -5.15 6.33
CA GLY A 177 15.06 -3.72 6.49
C GLY A 177 15.73 -2.80 5.47
N GLN A 178 16.69 -3.27 4.68
CA GLN A 178 17.47 -2.43 3.76
C GLN A 178 16.61 -1.71 2.70
N TYR A 179 15.50 -2.32 2.25
CA TYR A 179 14.61 -1.71 1.27
C TYR A 179 13.78 -0.57 1.88
N VAL A 180 13.35 -0.75 3.13
CA VAL A 180 12.66 0.31 3.88
C VAL A 180 13.62 1.48 4.09
N GLN A 181 14.85 1.21 4.52
CA GLN A 181 15.87 2.24 4.70
C GLN A 181 16.14 3.01 3.40
N ALA A 182 16.27 2.31 2.26
CA ALA A 182 16.54 2.92 0.97
C ALA A 182 15.41 3.89 0.53
N LEU A 183 14.15 3.58 0.84
CA LEU A 183 13.00 4.43 0.48
C LEU A 183 12.71 5.52 1.52
N SER A 184 12.83 5.24 2.81
CA SER A 184 12.47 6.19 3.88
C SER A 184 13.42 7.37 4.02
N GLN A 185 14.63 7.31 3.46
CA GLN A 185 15.59 8.42 3.48
C GLN A 185 15.16 9.63 2.62
N ARG A 186 14.30 9.42 1.64
CA ARG A 186 13.90 10.43 0.65
C ARG A 186 12.42 10.81 0.73
N HIS A 187 11.60 10.00 1.42
CA HIS A 187 10.16 10.19 1.41
C HIS A 187 9.60 10.31 2.81
N ASN A 188 8.58 11.17 2.96
CA ASN A 188 7.75 11.21 4.14
C ASN A 188 6.84 9.96 4.15
N TRP A 189 7.34 8.89 4.79
CA TRP A 189 6.68 7.59 4.85
C TRP A 189 6.22 7.28 6.26
N ASP A 190 4.93 7.52 6.51
CA ASP A 190 4.26 7.20 7.77
C ASP A 190 3.92 5.70 7.85
N GLN A 191 4.11 5.12 9.04
CA GLN A 191 3.78 3.72 9.28
C GLN A 191 2.92 3.59 10.53
N PHE A 192 1.77 2.96 10.40
CA PHE A 192 0.82 2.79 11.49
C PHE A 192 0.51 1.33 11.78
N ASN A 193 0.90 0.87 12.97
CA ASN A 193 0.47 -0.42 13.50
C ASN A 193 -0.91 -0.28 14.13
N MET A 194 -1.93 -0.83 13.49
CA MET A 194 -3.31 -0.71 13.95
C MET A 194 -3.57 -1.39 15.30
N PHE A 195 -2.77 -2.41 15.65
CA PHE A 195 -2.89 -3.16 16.89
C PHE A 195 -1.70 -2.94 17.84
N SER A 196 -1.03 -1.78 17.78
CA SER A 196 0.14 -1.47 18.61
C SER A 196 -0.11 -1.57 20.12
N ALA A 197 -1.34 -1.33 20.57
CA ALA A 197 -1.75 -1.48 21.97
C ALA A 197 -2.25 -2.88 22.33
N GLY A 198 -2.33 -3.80 21.36
CA GLY A 198 -2.80 -5.17 21.57
C GLY A 198 -1.83 -5.98 22.42
N LYS A 199 -2.38 -6.80 23.34
CA LYS A 199 -1.61 -7.69 24.24
C LYS A 199 -1.99 -9.15 24.07
N THR A 200 -3.06 -9.45 23.35
CA THR A 200 -3.62 -10.80 23.21
C THR A 200 -3.39 -11.33 21.82
N TYR A 201 -2.86 -12.54 21.73
CA TYR A 201 -2.76 -13.29 20.49
C TYR A 201 -3.96 -14.23 20.36
N TYR A 202 -4.75 -14.06 19.30
CA TYR A 202 -5.93 -14.86 18.96
C TYR A 202 -5.66 -15.91 17.87
N TRP A 203 -4.50 -15.81 17.24
CA TRP A 203 -4.06 -16.76 16.22
C TRP A 203 -2.58 -17.10 16.44
N SER A 204 -2.25 -18.40 16.41
CA SER A 204 -0.88 -18.89 16.65
C SER A 204 0.13 -18.50 15.56
N GLY A 205 -0.35 -17.93 14.47
CA GLY A 205 0.49 -17.63 13.32
C GLY A 205 0.64 -18.82 12.35
N PRO A 206 1.45 -18.65 11.29
CA PRO A 206 1.76 -19.72 10.35
C PRO A 206 2.60 -20.82 11.02
N VAL A 207 2.35 -22.06 10.63
CA VAL A 207 3.24 -23.17 11.00
C VAL A 207 4.52 -23.03 10.18
N ARG A 208 5.59 -22.58 10.83
CA ARG A 208 6.92 -22.57 10.21
C ARG A 208 7.48 -24.01 10.26
N LYS A 209 7.66 -24.62 9.07
CA LYS A 209 8.41 -25.87 8.94
C LYS A 209 9.90 -25.57 8.98
#